data_5e73226d2e38e069f93bc52811dc87f1
#
_entry.id   5e73226d2e38e069f93bc52811dc87f1
#
_cell.length_a   1.000
_cell.length_b   1.000
_cell.length_c   1.000
_cell.angle_alpha   90.00
_cell.angle_beta   90.00
_cell.angle_gamma   90.00
#
_symmetry.space_group_name_H-M   'P 1'
#
loop_
_entity.id
_entity.type
_entity.pdbx_description
1 polymer ?
#
loop_
_entity_poly.entity_id
_entity_poly.type
_entity_poly.pdbx_seq_one_letter_code
_entity_poly.pdbx_strand_id
1 'polypeptide(L)'
;MKPLPAAARKAVADLSAARKLMAEARQTLARLSEPGHAAHLVDPGWEWAQQLMEERRAKLLAIPGVVGLGLGVRLRGGAPTGEPCLTVYVRRKYSPEELAAGDVPRIPKTVRSGKHRLPVDVIELGELRRQVGAGDSLGPLNGGERGTLGALATDLDAGDTVALTAMHVTTLQQFPVGNTAAPRFVSPIPGGSQFATLRQGTMSGTDAAKLALDVQQPAVSDLPSIGKVKGWRPITFPGDQGTTVRMFGAVSGFQSGFIVNPVVSLPGESLDAAILVNISTQGGDSGAAMVDGESLLLGFLVGEGGPALSNLRVFTPASLVLATLRCDIPTS
;
A
#
# COMPACT_ATOMS: atom_id res chain seq x y z
N MET A 1 -29.44 -12.05 44.21
CA MET A 1 -28.62 -12.47 43.02
C MET A 1 -27.22 -12.84 43.50
N LYS A 2 -26.75 -14.05 43.23
CA LYS A 2 -25.35 -14.43 43.54
C LYS A 2 -24.38 -13.68 42.59
N PRO A 3 -23.28 -13.13 43.12
CA PRO A 3 -22.29 -12.45 42.28
C PRO A 3 -21.62 -13.45 41.31
N LEU A 4 -21.34 -12.97 40.10
CA LEU A 4 -20.64 -13.77 39.06
C LEU A 4 -19.27 -14.26 39.56
N PRO A 5 -18.86 -15.50 39.22
CA PRO A 5 -17.52 -16.03 39.52
C PRO A 5 -16.41 -15.10 39.00
N ALA A 6 -15.26 -15.07 39.67
CA ALA A 6 -14.14 -14.20 39.34
C ALA A 6 -13.67 -14.34 37.86
N ALA A 7 -13.62 -15.58 37.34
CA ALA A 7 -13.30 -15.87 35.95
C ALA A 7 -14.31 -15.25 34.96
N ALA A 8 -15.61 -15.33 35.29
CA ALA A 8 -16.65 -14.71 34.46
C ALA A 8 -16.59 -13.18 34.47
N ARG A 9 -16.24 -12.57 35.61
CA ARG A 9 -16.03 -11.11 35.69
C ARG A 9 -14.83 -10.65 34.87
N LYS A 10 -13.73 -11.44 34.88
CA LYS A 10 -12.55 -11.17 34.06
C LYS A 10 -12.89 -11.28 32.55
N ALA A 11 -13.57 -12.36 32.13
CA ALA A 11 -13.99 -12.52 30.74
C ALA A 11 -14.90 -11.39 30.25
N VAL A 12 -15.82 -10.88 31.08
CA VAL A 12 -16.67 -9.73 30.75
C VAL A 12 -15.85 -8.43 30.62
N ALA A 13 -14.83 -8.24 31.48
CA ALA A 13 -13.93 -7.09 31.40
C ALA A 13 -13.07 -7.16 30.13
N ASP A 14 -12.52 -8.33 29.80
CA ASP A 14 -11.72 -8.56 28.59
C ASP A 14 -12.54 -8.35 27.32
N LEU A 15 -13.81 -8.82 27.30
CA LEU A 15 -14.75 -8.58 26.21
C LEU A 15 -15.10 -7.07 26.05
N SER A 16 -15.23 -6.36 27.16
CA SER A 16 -15.48 -4.92 27.15
C SER A 16 -14.29 -4.13 26.60
N ALA A 17 -13.07 -4.52 27.01
CA ALA A 17 -11.83 -3.93 26.48
C ALA A 17 -11.66 -4.21 24.98
N ALA A 18 -11.91 -5.44 24.54
CA ALA A 18 -11.87 -5.81 23.13
C ALA A 18 -12.89 -5.03 22.29
N ARG A 19 -14.14 -4.86 22.80
CA ARG A 19 -15.14 -4.05 22.11
C ARG A 19 -14.74 -2.58 22.00
N LYS A 20 -14.09 -2.03 23.01
CA LYS A 20 -13.58 -0.65 22.97
C LYS A 20 -12.48 -0.50 21.94
N LEU A 21 -11.51 -1.40 21.90
CA LEU A 21 -10.45 -1.44 20.89
C LEU A 21 -11.01 -1.58 19.47
N MET A 22 -12.01 -2.44 19.28
CA MET A 22 -12.67 -2.59 17.97
C MET A 22 -13.45 -1.31 17.57
N ALA A 23 -14.05 -0.60 18.50
CA ALA A 23 -14.74 0.67 18.23
C ALA A 23 -13.73 1.77 17.85
N GLU A 24 -12.60 1.85 18.54
CA GLU A 24 -11.50 2.77 18.23
C GLU A 24 -10.86 2.45 16.87
N ALA A 25 -10.62 1.16 16.58
CA ALA A 25 -10.14 0.72 15.28
C ALA A 25 -11.13 1.07 14.14
N ARG A 26 -12.43 0.83 14.34
CA ARG A 26 -13.48 1.22 13.37
C ARG A 26 -13.51 2.73 13.13
N GLN A 27 -13.35 3.53 14.19
CA GLN A 27 -13.33 4.99 14.09
C GLN A 27 -12.08 5.48 13.35
N THR A 28 -10.94 4.83 13.59
CA THR A 28 -9.69 5.09 12.86
C THR A 28 -9.83 4.69 11.39
N LEU A 29 -10.38 3.50 11.10
CA LEU A 29 -10.67 3.05 9.73
C LEU A 29 -11.64 3.98 9.00
N ALA A 30 -12.69 4.45 9.67
CA ALA A 30 -13.63 5.42 9.08
C ALA A 30 -12.94 6.74 8.71
N ARG A 31 -12.02 7.22 9.55
CA ARG A 31 -11.20 8.42 9.26
C ARG A 31 -10.22 8.17 8.10
N LEU A 32 -9.64 6.99 7.99
CA LEU A 32 -8.72 6.63 6.89
C LEU A 32 -9.43 6.47 5.54
N SER A 33 -10.76 6.24 5.54
CA SER A 33 -11.57 6.06 4.33
C SER A 33 -12.03 7.37 3.68
N GLU A 34 -11.76 8.53 4.29
CA GLU A 34 -12.12 9.82 3.69
C GLU A 34 -11.10 10.23 2.62
N PRO A 35 -11.52 10.69 1.43
CA PRO A 35 -10.60 11.12 0.38
C PRO A 35 -9.66 12.22 0.88
N GLY A 36 -8.35 12.02 0.72
CA GLY A 36 -7.31 12.96 1.17
C GLY A 36 -6.56 12.57 2.45
N HIS A 37 -6.81 11.40 3.02
CA HIS A 37 -6.26 10.97 4.31
C HIS A 37 -4.86 10.32 4.27
N ALA A 38 -3.91 10.89 3.54
CA ALA A 38 -2.49 10.67 3.85
C ALA A 38 -2.11 11.17 5.29
N ALA A 39 -3.04 11.87 5.96
CA ALA A 39 -2.85 12.56 7.23
C ALA A 39 -2.44 11.67 8.42
N HIS A 40 -2.79 10.40 8.39
CA HIS A 40 -2.58 9.50 9.53
C HIS A 40 -1.32 8.62 9.43
N LEU A 41 -0.48 8.85 8.43
CA LEU A 41 0.76 8.10 8.22
C LEU A 41 2.00 8.82 8.77
N VAL A 42 1.83 9.88 9.56
CA VAL A 42 2.92 10.70 10.09
C VAL A 42 2.93 10.63 11.61
N ASP A 43 4.09 10.34 12.19
CA ASP A 43 4.28 10.26 13.63
C ASP A 43 3.92 11.58 14.34
N PRO A 44 3.44 11.52 15.60
CA PRO A 44 3.20 12.71 16.39
C PRO A 44 4.40 13.64 16.44
N GLY A 45 4.17 14.94 16.19
CA GLY A 45 5.22 15.96 16.12
C GLY A 45 5.69 16.29 14.69
N TRP A 46 5.27 15.51 13.69
CA TRP A 46 5.54 15.76 12.26
C TRP A 46 4.31 16.19 11.46
N GLU A 47 3.16 16.35 12.11
CA GLU A 47 1.89 16.78 11.48
C GLU A 47 2.05 18.11 10.73
N TRP A 48 2.92 18.98 11.22
CA TRP A 48 3.26 20.24 10.55
C TRP A 48 3.88 20.01 9.15
N ALA A 49 4.69 18.96 8.99
CA ALA A 49 5.32 18.65 7.71
C ALA A 49 4.27 18.17 6.70
N GLN A 50 3.34 17.36 7.16
CA GLN A 50 2.21 16.90 6.35
C GLN A 50 1.29 18.07 5.99
N GLN A 51 0.92 18.90 6.95
CA GLN A 51 0.12 20.10 6.68
C GLN A 51 0.82 20.99 5.65
N LEU A 52 2.15 21.19 5.79
CA LEU A 52 2.95 21.96 4.83
C LEU A 52 2.93 21.34 3.43
N MET A 53 3.02 20.00 3.34
CA MET A 53 2.89 19.28 2.06
C MET A 53 1.52 19.50 1.44
N GLU A 54 0.42 19.37 2.20
CA GLU A 54 -0.93 19.58 1.70
C GLU A 54 -1.17 21.05 1.27
N GLU A 55 -0.70 22.04 2.03
CA GLU A 55 -0.76 23.46 1.64
C GLU A 55 -0.06 23.74 0.30
N ARG A 56 0.97 22.98 -0.03
CA ARG A 56 1.76 23.13 -1.27
C ARG A 56 1.34 22.19 -2.38
N ARG A 57 0.52 21.19 -2.09
CA ARG A 57 0.14 20.09 -2.98
C ARG A 57 -0.35 20.56 -4.34
N ALA A 58 -1.41 21.37 -4.37
CA ALA A 58 -1.99 21.82 -5.63
C ALA A 58 -0.99 22.62 -6.48
N LYS A 59 -0.19 23.49 -5.83
CA LYS A 59 0.80 24.31 -6.52
C LYS A 59 1.95 23.48 -7.10
N LEU A 60 2.43 22.47 -6.36
CA LEU A 60 3.53 21.63 -6.81
C LEU A 60 3.09 20.65 -7.90
N LEU A 61 1.90 20.04 -7.74
CA LEU A 61 1.34 19.14 -8.75
C LEU A 61 0.95 19.83 -10.06
N ALA A 62 0.71 21.15 -10.03
CA ALA A 62 0.48 21.95 -11.25
C ALA A 62 1.76 22.16 -12.07
N ILE A 63 2.95 21.88 -11.55
CA ILE A 63 4.20 21.99 -12.29
C ILE A 63 4.28 20.84 -13.31
N PRO A 64 4.44 21.12 -14.61
CA PRO A 64 4.56 20.07 -15.63
C PRO A 64 5.65 19.05 -15.31
N GLY A 65 5.30 17.76 -15.43
CA GLY A 65 6.21 16.66 -15.15
C GLY A 65 6.26 16.23 -13.67
N VAL A 66 5.64 16.95 -12.75
CA VAL A 66 5.47 16.48 -11.35
C VAL A 66 4.36 15.44 -11.33
N VAL A 67 4.65 14.27 -10.77
CA VAL A 67 3.72 13.12 -10.70
C VAL A 67 3.33 12.76 -9.28
N GLY A 68 4.07 13.24 -8.27
CA GLY A 68 3.75 12.93 -6.89
C GLY A 68 4.55 13.73 -5.87
N LEU A 69 4.10 13.67 -4.63
CA LEU A 69 4.73 14.27 -3.46
C LEU A 69 4.82 13.27 -2.33
N GLY A 70 5.83 13.40 -1.49
CA GLY A 70 5.99 12.57 -0.30
C GLY A 70 6.85 13.24 0.76
N LEU A 71 6.72 12.78 2.00
CA LEU A 71 7.66 13.10 3.06
C LEU A 71 8.72 11.99 3.13
N GLY A 72 9.97 12.36 3.22
CA GLY A 72 11.06 11.40 3.21
C GLY A 72 12.35 11.97 3.76
N VAL A 73 13.47 11.26 3.57
CA VAL A 73 14.81 11.81 3.79
C VAL A 73 15.49 12.09 2.48
N ARG A 74 16.25 13.16 2.49
CA ARG A 74 17.02 13.59 1.35
C ARG A 74 18.03 12.54 0.92
N LEU A 75 18.13 12.32 -0.40
CA LEU A 75 19.12 11.44 -0.98
C LEU A 75 20.32 12.22 -1.52
N ARG A 76 21.54 11.72 -1.27
CA ARG A 76 22.77 12.20 -1.92
C ARG A 76 23.53 11.02 -2.51
N GLY A 77 23.72 11.03 -3.83
CA GLY A 77 24.35 9.90 -4.51
C GLY A 77 23.61 8.58 -4.33
N GLY A 78 22.28 8.62 -4.16
CA GLY A 78 21.45 7.46 -3.91
C GLY A 78 21.38 6.98 -2.45
N ALA A 79 22.16 7.59 -1.55
CA ALA A 79 22.17 7.23 -0.13
C ALA A 79 21.35 8.22 0.72
N PRO A 80 20.55 7.74 1.70
CA PRO A 80 19.82 8.61 2.61
C PRO A 80 20.77 9.40 3.54
N THR A 81 20.49 10.70 3.70
CA THR A 81 21.30 11.61 4.52
C THR A 81 20.83 11.74 5.96
N GLY A 82 19.64 11.23 6.29
CA GLY A 82 18.98 11.49 7.57
C GLY A 82 18.29 12.86 7.66
N GLU A 83 18.42 13.75 6.65
CA GLU A 83 17.77 15.06 6.63
C GLU A 83 16.33 14.92 6.10
N PRO A 84 15.28 15.19 6.93
CA PRO A 84 13.90 15.14 6.46
C PRO A 84 13.65 16.16 5.35
N CYS A 85 12.88 15.78 4.34
CA CYS A 85 12.55 16.63 3.21
C CYS A 85 11.15 16.38 2.65
N LEU A 86 10.63 17.35 1.91
CA LEU A 86 9.54 17.14 0.97
C LEU A 86 10.13 16.58 -0.33
N THR A 87 9.79 15.34 -0.66
CA THR A 87 10.19 14.73 -1.92
C THR A 87 9.17 15.08 -3.00
N VAL A 88 9.65 15.60 -4.12
CA VAL A 88 8.84 15.85 -5.32
C VAL A 88 9.25 14.83 -6.38
N TYR A 89 8.32 13.97 -6.76
CA TYR A 89 8.53 12.97 -7.80
C TYR A 89 8.20 13.54 -9.16
N VAL A 90 9.11 13.35 -10.12
CA VAL A 90 8.97 13.86 -11.50
C VAL A 90 9.08 12.73 -12.52
N ARG A 91 8.43 12.85 -13.67
CA ARG A 91 8.57 11.91 -14.78
C ARG A 91 10.02 11.85 -15.27
N ARG A 92 10.66 13.00 -15.37
CA ARG A 92 12.03 13.17 -15.84
C ARG A 92 12.68 14.35 -15.11
N LYS A 93 13.95 14.22 -14.77
CA LYS A 93 14.77 15.35 -14.35
C LYS A 93 15.26 16.10 -15.59
N TYR A 94 15.24 17.41 -15.51
CA TYR A 94 15.79 18.28 -16.54
C TYR A 94 17.22 18.66 -16.19
N SER A 95 18.08 18.75 -17.19
CA SER A 95 19.44 19.24 -17.01
C SER A 95 19.46 20.72 -16.61
N PRO A 96 20.56 21.23 -16.03
CA PRO A 96 20.69 22.65 -15.72
C PRO A 96 20.47 23.55 -16.94
N GLU A 97 20.89 23.10 -18.13
CA GLU A 97 20.74 23.80 -19.41
C GLU A 97 19.27 23.89 -19.83
N GLU A 98 18.53 22.78 -19.76
CA GLU A 98 17.09 22.73 -20.04
C GLU A 98 16.30 23.64 -19.08
N LEU A 99 16.66 23.62 -17.79
CA LEU A 99 16.05 24.51 -16.79
C LEU A 99 16.40 26.00 -17.01
N ALA A 100 17.56 26.29 -17.60
CA ALA A 100 17.98 27.65 -17.92
C ALA A 100 17.27 28.20 -19.16
N ALA A 101 16.88 27.33 -20.09
CA ALA A 101 16.09 27.71 -21.29
C ALA A 101 14.67 28.27 -20.95
N GLY A 102 14.18 28.00 -19.73
CA GLY A 102 12.97 28.63 -19.19
C GLY A 102 11.65 27.94 -19.54
N ASP A 103 11.68 26.85 -20.30
CA ASP A 103 10.48 26.17 -20.79
C ASP A 103 9.76 25.34 -19.71
N VAL A 104 10.44 25.09 -18.57
CA VAL A 104 9.90 24.31 -17.47
C VAL A 104 9.97 25.09 -16.16
N PRO A 105 8.87 25.23 -15.41
CA PRO A 105 8.87 25.88 -14.11
C PRO A 105 9.77 25.15 -13.12
N ARG A 106 10.62 25.91 -12.40
CA ARG A 106 11.54 25.35 -11.42
C ARG A 106 10.80 24.92 -10.16
N ILE A 107 11.08 23.72 -9.68
CA ILE A 107 10.65 23.25 -8.38
C ILE A 107 11.45 24.01 -7.29
N PRO A 108 10.81 24.57 -6.25
CA PRO A 108 11.50 25.31 -5.21
C PRO A 108 12.41 24.40 -4.40
N LYS A 109 13.63 24.88 -4.04
CA LYS A 109 14.58 24.12 -3.21
C LYS A 109 14.12 23.94 -1.76
N THR A 110 13.10 24.68 -1.33
CA THR A 110 12.59 24.69 0.04
C THR A 110 11.13 25.15 0.02
N VAL A 111 10.31 24.53 0.86
CA VAL A 111 8.94 24.98 1.16
C VAL A 111 8.90 25.50 2.61
N ARG A 112 7.97 26.44 2.86
CA ARG A 112 7.82 27.08 4.20
C ARG A 112 6.33 27.30 4.50
N SER A 113 5.98 27.17 5.79
CA SER A 113 4.73 27.62 6.38
C SER A 113 4.97 28.11 7.79
N GLY A 114 4.68 29.40 8.06
CA GLY A 114 5.01 30.05 9.33
C GLY A 114 6.49 29.92 9.70
N LYS A 115 6.77 29.35 10.87
CA LYS A 115 8.15 29.09 11.36
C LYS A 115 8.77 27.80 10.78
N HIS A 116 8.00 26.98 10.14
CA HIS A 116 8.44 25.68 9.65
C HIS A 116 9.05 25.78 8.26
N ARG A 117 10.11 25.04 8.06
CA ARG A 117 10.86 24.97 6.80
C ARG A 117 11.23 23.52 6.52
N LEU A 118 10.98 23.08 5.28
CA LEU A 118 11.35 21.76 4.81
C LEU A 118 12.13 21.88 3.49
N PRO A 119 13.33 21.31 3.39
CA PRO A 119 14.05 21.22 2.13
C PRO A 119 13.24 20.38 1.14
N VAL A 120 13.41 20.65 -0.14
CA VAL A 120 12.78 19.86 -1.22
C VAL A 120 13.86 19.01 -1.88
N ASP A 121 13.59 17.73 -2.02
CA ASP A 121 14.36 16.83 -2.87
C ASP A 121 13.54 16.44 -4.10
N VAL A 122 14.18 16.40 -5.27
CA VAL A 122 13.52 16.04 -6.52
C VAL A 122 14.03 14.67 -6.95
N ILE A 123 13.11 13.71 -7.08
CA ILE A 123 13.43 12.35 -7.49
C ILE A 123 12.74 12.06 -8.82
N GLU A 124 13.50 11.55 -9.78
CA GLU A 124 12.97 11.03 -11.02
C GLU A 124 12.34 9.67 -10.77
N LEU A 125 11.01 9.60 -10.88
CA LEU A 125 10.24 8.36 -10.74
C LEU A 125 10.14 7.61 -12.08
N GLY A 126 10.15 8.33 -13.21
CA GLY A 126 9.88 7.76 -14.52
C GLY A 126 8.42 7.37 -14.69
N GLU A 127 8.19 6.33 -15.48
CA GLU A 127 6.87 5.70 -15.62
C GLU A 127 6.74 4.56 -14.64
N LEU A 128 5.64 4.54 -13.90
CA LEU A 128 5.30 3.41 -13.03
C LEU A 128 4.90 2.21 -13.92
N ARG A 129 5.66 1.13 -13.84
CA ARG A 129 5.35 -0.12 -14.54
C ARG A 129 4.73 -1.09 -13.56
N ARG A 130 3.49 -1.48 -13.83
CA ARG A 130 2.83 -2.54 -13.08
C ARG A 130 3.42 -3.88 -13.50
N GLN A 131 3.68 -4.71 -12.50
CA GLN A 131 4.21 -6.04 -12.76
C GLN A 131 3.06 -6.96 -13.11
N VAL A 132 3.14 -7.55 -14.27
CA VAL A 132 2.19 -8.53 -14.81
C VAL A 132 3.02 -9.60 -15.51
N GLY A 133 2.69 -10.86 -15.34
CA GLY A 133 3.47 -11.92 -15.98
C GLY A 133 3.00 -13.32 -15.64
N ALA A 134 3.69 -14.28 -16.20
CA ALA A 134 3.45 -15.70 -15.99
C ALA A 134 4.13 -16.17 -14.70
N GLY A 135 3.42 -16.87 -13.79
CA GLY A 135 3.96 -17.49 -12.58
C GLY A 135 2.91 -18.31 -11.84
N ASP A 136 3.32 -19.05 -10.83
CA ASP A 136 2.43 -19.83 -9.96
C ASP A 136 1.69 -18.89 -9.02
N SER A 137 0.71 -18.20 -9.56
CA SER A 137 0.01 -17.17 -8.84
C SER A 137 -1.48 -17.21 -9.15
N LEU A 138 -2.20 -16.19 -8.81
CA LEU A 138 -3.59 -16.05 -9.21
C LEU A 138 -3.74 -15.25 -10.51
N GLY A 139 -4.82 -15.47 -11.20
CA GLY A 139 -5.23 -14.69 -12.35
C GLY A 139 -6.64 -15.06 -12.81
N PRO A 140 -7.23 -14.28 -13.73
CA PRO A 140 -8.56 -14.55 -14.26
C PRO A 140 -8.61 -15.91 -14.97
N LEU A 141 -9.72 -16.65 -14.81
CA LEU A 141 -9.94 -17.97 -15.44
C LEU A 141 -9.84 -17.92 -16.96
N ASN A 142 -10.29 -16.83 -17.57
CA ASN A 142 -10.33 -16.65 -19.02
C ASN A 142 -9.02 -16.07 -19.59
N GLY A 143 -7.95 -16.06 -18.81
CA GLY A 143 -6.67 -15.44 -19.19
C GLY A 143 -6.66 -13.94 -18.92
N GLY A 144 -5.46 -13.37 -18.92
CA GLY A 144 -5.23 -11.95 -18.61
C GLY A 144 -3.96 -11.77 -17.76
N GLU A 145 -3.91 -10.67 -17.07
CA GLU A 145 -2.84 -10.34 -16.16
C GLU A 145 -2.80 -11.31 -14.97
N ARG A 146 -1.60 -11.53 -14.44
CA ARG A 146 -1.37 -12.47 -13.35
C ARG A 146 -0.71 -11.76 -12.20
N GLY A 147 -1.02 -12.21 -10.99
CA GLY A 147 -0.46 -11.64 -9.79
C GLY A 147 -0.30 -12.66 -8.67
N THR A 148 -0.09 -12.16 -7.49
CA THR A 148 0.12 -12.93 -6.27
C THR A 148 -1.08 -12.74 -5.34
N LEU A 149 -1.55 -13.82 -4.76
CA LEU A 149 -2.46 -13.76 -3.61
C LEU A 149 -1.66 -13.18 -2.43
N GLY A 150 -2.00 -11.95 -2.01
CA GLY A 150 -1.22 -11.23 -1.01
C GLY A 150 -1.51 -11.67 0.42
N ALA A 151 -2.77 -11.72 0.79
CA ALA A 151 -3.18 -12.10 2.14
C ALA A 151 -4.60 -12.67 2.17
N LEU A 152 -4.92 -13.41 3.22
CA LEU A 152 -6.31 -13.71 3.60
C LEU A 152 -6.78 -12.69 4.63
N ALA A 153 -8.02 -12.25 4.49
CA ALA A 153 -8.65 -11.27 5.35
C ALA A 153 -10.07 -11.69 5.69
N THR A 154 -10.65 -11.10 6.73
CA THR A 154 -12.08 -11.20 7.02
C THR A 154 -12.81 -10.06 6.31
N ASP A 155 -13.82 -10.37 5.52
CA ASP A 155 -14.75 -9.38 4.99
C ASP A 155 -15.64 -8.87 6.13
N LEU A 156 -15.60 -7.57 6.39
CA LEU A 156 -16.36 -6.97 7.51
C LEU A 156 -17.87 -6.85 7.21
N ASP A 157 -18.26 -6.97 5.95
CA ASP A 157 -19.68 -6.90 5.55
C ASP A 157 -20.33 -8.30 5.54
N ALA A 158 -19.60 -9.31 5.02
CA ALA A 158 -20.11 -10.67 4.88
C ALA A 158 -19.68 -11.60 6.03
N GLY A 159 -18.60 -11.26 6.74
CA GLY A 159 -18.07 -12.07 7.85
C GLY A 159 -17.27 -13.30 7.43
N ASP A 160 -17.09 -13.53 6.14
CA ASP A 160 -16.36 -14.67 5.59
C ASP A 160 -14.89 -14.31 5.28
N THR A 161 -14.10 -15.36 4.99
CA THR A 161 -12.71 -15.19 4.57
C THR A 161 -12.63 -14.87 3.09
N VAL A 162 -11.82 -13.87 2.75
CA VAL A 162 -11.55 -13.41 1.39
C VAL A 162 -10.06 -13.37 1.11
N ALA A 163 -9.68 -13.44 -0.16
CA ALA A 163 -8.31 -13.22 -0.60
C ALA A 163 -8.13 -11.78 -1.09
N LEU A 164 -6.97 -11.17 -0.80
CA LEU A 164 -6.60 -9.84 -1.23
C LEU A 164 -5.47 -9.90 -2.27
N THR A 165 -5.57 -9.06 -3.30
CA THR A 165 -4.57 -8.87 -4.35
C THR A 165 -4.66 -7.46 -4.94
N ALA A 166 -3.81 -7.12 -5.91
CA ALA A 166 -3.93 -5.87 -6.67
C ALA A 166 -5.09 -5.93 -7.68
N MET A 167 -5.79 -4.82 -7.88
CA MET A 167 -6.94 -4.78 -8.80
C MET A 167 -6.55 -4.91 -10.27
N HIS A 168 -5.42 -4.34 -10.69
CA HIS A 168 -4.96 -4.44 -12.08
C HIS A 168 -4.76 -5.89 -12.53
N VAL A 169 -4.49 -6.85 -11.62
CA VAL A 169 -4.43 -8.29 -11.89
C VAL A 169 -5.76 -8.82 -12.43
N THR A 170 -6.86 -8.15 -12.13
CA THR A 170 -8.21 -8.54 -12.60
C THR A 170 -8.53 -8.06 -14.01
N THR A 171 -7.67 -7.25 -14.63
CA THR A 171 -7.89 -6.54 -15.90
C THR A 171 -9.00 -5.48 -15.87
N LEU A 172 -9.62 -5.24 -14.74
CA LEU A 172 -10.66 -4.25 -14.53
C LEU A 172 -10.14 -3.02 -13.78
N GLN A 173 -10.78 -1.87 -14.01
CA GLN A 173 -10.46 -0.62 -13.28
C GLN A 173 -11.25 -0.49 -11.98
N GLN A 174 -12.49 -0.96 -11.98
CA GLN A 174 -13.39 -0.96 -10.83
C GLN A 174 -14.32 -2.17 -10.88
N PHE A 175 -14.66 -2.67 -9.71
CA PHE A 175 -15.68 -3.69 -9.54
C PHE A 175 -16.44 -3.43 -8.23
N PRO A 176 -17.63 -2.78 -8.30
CA PRO A 176 -18.43 -2.47 -7.12
C PRO A 176 -19.07 -3.73 -6.52
N VAL A 177 -19.35 -3.68 -5.22
CA VAL A 177 -20.08 -4.73 -4.51
C VAL A 177 -21.45 -4.98 -5.17
N GLY A 178 -21.83 -6.25 -5.31
CA GLY A 178 -23.12 -6.65 -5.85
C GLY A 178 -23.19 -6.82 -7.37
N ASN A 179 -22.09 -6.61 -8.10
CA ASN A 179 -22.04 -6.92 -9.51
C ASN A 179 -22.07 -8.45 -9.72
N THR A 180 -22.96 -8.94 -10.57
CA THR A 180 -23.18 -10.38 -10.79
C THR A 180 -22.29 -10.97 -11.89
N ALA A 181 -21.67 -10.14 -12.75
CA ALA A 181 -20.77 -10.58 -13.81
C ALA A 181 -19.32 -10.72 -13.33
N ALA A 182 -19.11 -11.28 -12.14
CA ALA A 182 -17.84 -11.31 -11.47
C ALA A 182 -16.83 -12.25 -12.15
N PRO A 183 -15.60 -11.77 -12.47
CA PRO A 183 -14.52 -12.60 -12.95
C PRO A 183 -14.16 -13.70 -11.95
N ARG A 184 -13.88 -14.90 -12.47
CA ARG A 184 -13.41 -16.05 -11.72
C ARG A 184 -11.88 -16.12 -11.78
N PHE A 185 -11.29 -16.58 -10.71
CA PHE A 185 -9.83 -16.67 -10.57
C PHE A 185 -9.38 -18.10 -10.37
N VAL A 186 -8.22 -18.41 -10.95
CA VAL A 186 -7.53 -19.70 -10.80
C VAL A 186 -6.20 -19.50 -10.07
N SER A 187 -5.77 -20.52 -9.32
CA SER A 187 -4.48 -20.58 -8.65
C SER A 187 -4.07 -22.05 -8.47
N PRO A 188 -2.78 -22.41 -8.60
CA PRO A 188 -1.71 -21.61 -9.21
C PRO A 188 -1.87 -21.52 -10.72
N ILE A 189 -1.13 -20.62 -11.39
CA ILE A 189 -1.08 -20.52 -12.85
C ILE A 189 0.31 -20.91 -13.35
N PRO A 190 0.42 -21.74 -14.42
CA PRO A 190 -0.64 -22.39 -15.17
C PRO A 190 -1.15 -23.69 -14.51
N GLY A 191 -2.37 -24.09 -14.86
CA GLY A 191 -2.89 -25.41 -14.51
C GLY A 191 -3.65 -25.52 -13.20
N GLY A 192 -3.85 -24.43 -12.47
CA GLY A 192 -4.63 -24.39 -11.24
C GLY A 192 -6.14 -24.53 -11.47
N SER A 193 -6.86 -24.76 -10.36
CA SER A 193 -8.30 -24.79 -10.33
C SER A 193 -8.90 -23.44 -9.99
N GLN A 194 -10.14 -23.18 -10.38
CA GLN A 194 -10.89 -22.04 -9.88
C GLN A 194 -10.95 -22.10 -8.36
N PHE A 195 -10.60 -20.99 -7.70
CA PHE A 195 -10.58 -20.92 -6.24
C PHE A 195 -11.35 -19.73 -5.68
N ALA A 196 -11.61 -18.71 -6.49
CA ALA A 196 -12.26 -17.50 -6.02
C ALA A 196 -13.00 -16.74 -7.14
N THR A 197 -13.84 -15.81 -6.72
CA THR A 197 -14.58 -14.89 -7.59
C THR A 197 -14.38 -13.47 -7.10
N LEU A 198 -14.17 -12.50 -8.01
CA LEU A 198 -14.02 -11.09 -7.66
C LEU A 198 -15.30 -10.58 -6.96
N ARG A 199 -15.14 -10.06 -5.74
CA ARG A 199 -16.24 -9.48 -4.96
C ARG A 199 -16.27 -7.96 -5.04
N GLN A 200 -15.10 -7.32 -4.96
CA GLN A 200 -14.94 -5.87 -4.98
C GLN A 200 -13.50 -5.50 -5.35
N GLY A 201 -13.32 -4.36 -5.99
CA GLY A 201 -11.98 -3.82 -6.25
C GLY A 201 -12.01 -2.46 -6.91
N THR A 202 -10.90 -1.77 -6.86
CA THR A 202 -10.73 -0.42 -7.41
C THR A 202 -9.27 -0.14 -7.75
N MET A 203 -9.08 0.68 -8.78
CA MET A 203 -7.80 1.35 -9.10
C MET A 203 -7.88 2.87 -8.86
N SER A 204 -8.92 3.35 -8.18
CA SER A 204 -9.07 4.76 -7.83
C SER A 204 -8.66 4.98 -6.37
N GLY A 205 -7.64 5.78 -6.15
CA GLY A 205 -7.05 6.06 -4.84
C GLY A 205 -6.14 4.97 -4.30
N THR A 206 -6.37 3.72 -4.67
CA THR A 206 -5.58 2.53 -4.34
C THR A 206 -5.71 1.49 -5.44
N ASP A 207 -4.82 0.51 -5.47
CA ASP A 207 -4.89 -0.62 -6.40
C ASP A 207 -5.13 -1.90 -5.58
N ALA A 208 -6.40 -2.28 -5.41
CA ALA A 208 -6.78 -3.35 -4.49
C ALA A 208 -8.03 -4.11 -4.94
N ALA A 209 -8.02 -5.43 -4.77
CA ALA A 209 -9.14 -6.33 -5.05
C ALA A 209 -9.36 -7.32 -3.91
N LYS A 210 -10.66 -7.58 -3.65
CA LYS A 210 -11.17 -8.56 -2.71
C LYS A 210 -11.85 -9.69 -3.48
N LEU A 211 -11.39 -10.93 -3.28
CA LEU A 211 -11.89 -12.13 -3.93
C LEU A 211 -12.62 -13.00 -2.90
N ALA A 212 -13.88 -13.33 -3.18
CA ALA A 212 -14.62 -14.32 -2.42
C ALA A 212 -14.07 -15.72 -2.74
N LEU A 213 -13.69 -16.47 -1.70
CA LEU A 213 -13.17 -17.83 -1.85
C LEU A 213 -14.30 -18.82 -2.16
N ASP A 214 -14.03 -19.79 -3.05
CA ASP A 214 -14.93 -20.92 -3.26
C ASP A 214 -14.81 -21.87 -2.04
N VAL A 215 -15.93 -22.26 -1.45
CA VAL A 215 -16.03 -23.05 -0.21
C VAL A 215 -15.29 -24.40 -0.26
N GLN A 216 -14.89 -24.86 -1.44
CA GLN A 216 -14.25 -26.17 -1.64
C GLN A 216 -12.72 -26.14 -1.65
N GLN A 217 -12.12 -24.95 -1.57
CA GLN A 217 -10.66 -24.80 -1.63
C GLN A 217 -10.14 -24.24 -0.31
N PRO A 218 -9.36 -25.01 0.47
CA PRO A 218 -8.73 -24.47 1.66
C PRO A 218 -7.68 -23.43 1.25
N ALA A 219 -7.83 -22.22 1.76
CA ALA A 219 -6.85 -21.15 1.56
C ALA A 219 -5.85 -21.17 2.73
N VAL A 220 -4.56 -21.17 2.41
CA VAL A 220 -3.47 -21.13 3.40
C VAL A 220 -3.11 -19.67 3.69
N SER A 221 -3.15 -19.29 4.96
CA SER A 221 -2.85 -17.93 5.42
C SER A 221 -1.35 -17.63 5.54
N ASP A 222 -0.50 -18.66 5.52
CA ASP A 222 0.93 -18.52 5.74
C ASP A 222 1.64 -18.13 4.45
N LEU A 223 2.42 -17.07 4.50
CA LEU A 223 3.32 -16.69 3.41
C LEU A 223 4.54 -17.63 3.42
N PRO A 224 4.91 -18.25 2.29
CA PRO A 224 6.08 -19.12 2.23
C PRO A 224 7.34 -18.41 2.75
N SER A 225 8.15 -19.11 3.56
CA SER A 225 9.39 -18.59 4.17
C SER A 225 9.22 -17.41 5.14
N ILE A 226 8.01 -16.90 5.34
CA ILE A 226 7.69 -15.81 6.27
C ILE A 226 6.84 -16.32 7.44
N GLY A 227 5.90 -17.23 7.15
CA GLY A 227 4.94 -17.75 8.11
C GLY A 227 3.64 -16.93 8.15
N LYS A 228 2.90 -17.06 9.23
CA LYS A 228 1.59 -16.45 9.41
C LYS A 228 1.69 -14.93 9.52
N VAL A 229 0.84 -14.23 8.79
CA VAL A 229 0.60 -12.79 8.98
C VAL A 229 -0.20 -12.61 10.28
N LYS A 230 0.34 -11.85 11.24
CA LYS A 230 -0.18 -11.76 12.62
C LYS A 230 -1.16 -10.61 12.84
N GLY A 231 -1.52 -9.91 11.80
CA GLY A 231 -2.33 -8.70 11.81
C GLY A 231 -1.73 -7.66 10.88
N TRP A 232 -2.07 -6.41 11.09
CA TRP A 232 -1.54 -5.30 10.32
C TRP A 232 -1.27 -4.09 11.20
N ARG A 233 -0.44 -3.17 10.74
CA ARG A 233 -0.26 -1.86 11.34
C ARG A 233 -0.13 -0.76 10.29
N PRO A 234 -0.49 0.47 10.62
CA PRO A 234 -0.24 1.62 9.75
C PRO A 234 1.26 1.85 9.60
N ILE A 235 1.62 2.45 8.46
CA ILE A 235 2.97 2.98 8.22
C ILE A 235 2.98 4.45 8.60
N THR A 236 4.08 4.91 9.20
CA THR A 236 4.25 6.28 9.69
C THR A 236 5.55 6.90 9.18
N PHE A 237 5.59 8.22 9.11
CA PHE A 237 6.80 8.99 8.85
C PHE A 237 7.14 9.83 10.11
N PRO A 238 8.39 9.89 10.52
CA PRO A 238 9.59 9.25 9.98
C PRO A 238 9.82 7.82 10.49
N GLY A 239 8.96 7.29 11.36
CA GLY A 239 9.18 6.05 12.12
C GLY A 239 9.50 4.83 11.25
N ASP A 240 8.86 4.69 10.09
CA ASP A 240 9.04 3.52 9.24
C ASP A 240 10.10 3.69 8.15
N GLN A 241 10.75 4.83 8.07
CA GLN A 241 11.83 5.00 7.10
C GLN A 241 13.04 4.14 7.47
N GLY A 242 13.53 3.35 6.52
CA GLY A 242 14.61 2.38 6.75
C GLY A 242 14.15 1.07 7.40
N THR A 243 12.86 0.93 7.75
CA THR A 243 12.34 -0.33 8.29
C THR A 243 12.58 -1.47 7.32
N THR A 244 13.18 -2.55 7.83
CA THR A 244 13.35 -3.80 7.06
C THR A 244 12.00 -4.47 6.85
N VAL A 245 11.74 -4.85 5.61
CA VAL A 245 10.50 -5.52 5.19
C VAL A 245 10.79 -6.81 4.44
N ARG A 246 9.79 -7.68 4.42
CA ARG A 246 9.84 -8.97 3.74
C ARG A 246 8.56 -9.16 2.93
N MET A 247 8.68 -9.86 1.82
CA MET A 247 7.53 -10.29 1.03
C MET A 247 7.79 -11.66 0.41
N PHE A 248 6.74 -12.31 -0.04
CA PHE A 248 6.83 -13.47 -0.90
C PHE A 248 5.99 -13.22 -2.16
N GLY A 249 6.67 -13.06 -3.29
CA GLY A 249 6.05 -12.94 -4.61
C GLY A 249 5.95 -14.30 -5.29
N ALA A 250 4.91 -14.53 -6.07
CA ALA A 250 4.68 -15.79 -6.75
C ALA A 250 5.79 -16.15 -7.75
N VAL A 251 6.48 -15.15 -8.29
CA VAL A 251 7.59 -15.32 -9.25
C VAL A 251 8.94 -15.14 -8.58
N SER A 252 9.15 -14.09 -7.81
CA SER A 252 10.43 -13.80 -7.15
C SER A 252 10.71 -14.66 -5.92
N GLY A 253 9.70 -15.33 -5.36
CA GLY A 253 9.81 -16.02 -4.08
C GLY A 253 10.02 -15.06 -2.91
N PHE A 254 10.78 -15.50 -1.90
CA PHE A 254 11.11 -14.67 -0.73
C PHE A 254 12.03 -13.52 -1.11
N GLN A 255 11.65 -12.32 -0.71
CA GLN A 255 12.43 -11.10 -0.90
C GLN A 255 12.48 -10.30 0.40
N SER A 256 13.59 -9.61 0.62
CA SER A 256 13.76 -8.68 1.74
C SER A 256 14.34 -7.36 1.25
N GLY A 257 13.93 -6.28 1.86
CA GLY A 257 14.34 -4.93 1.52
C GLY A 257 14.09 -3.95 2.65
N PHE A 258 14.01 -2.68 2.33
CA PHE A 258 13.72 -1.63 3.31
C PHE A 258 12.88 -0.51 2.72
N ILE A 259 12.09 0.15 3.56
CA ILE A 259 11.26 1.29 3.18
C ILE A 259 12.14 2.51 2.93
N VAL A 260 12.08 3.04 1.72
CA VAL A 260 12.81 4.26 1.31
C VAL A 260 11.98 5.49 1.60
N ASN A 261 10.69 5.46 1.25
CA ASN A 261 9.77 6.54 1.55
C ASN A 261 8.41 5.95 1.99
N PRO A 262 8.02 6.15 3.25
CA PRO A 262 6.80 5.56 3.79
C PRO A 262 5.52 6.27 3.36
N VAL A 263 5.60 7.54 2.89
CA VAL A 263 4.42 8.35 2.55
C VAL A 263 4.63 9.08 1.23
N VAL A 264 3.98 8.58 0.18
CA VAL A 264 4.03 9.13 -1.19
C VAL A 264 2.61 9.26 -1.72
N SER A 265 2.33 10.30 -2.50
CA SER A 265 1.10 10.44 -3.28
C SER A 265 1.47 10.48 -4.77
N LEU A 266 0.86 9.59 -5.55
CA LEU A 266 1.09 9.43 -6.99
C LEU A 266 -0.24 9.57 -7.76
N PRO A 267 -0.84 10.78 -7.81
CA PRO A 267 -2.16 10.97 -8.41
C PRO A 267 -2.17 10.69 -9.92
N GLY A 268 -1.03 10.84 -10.61
CA GLY A 268 -0.88 10.44 -12.01
C GLY A 268 -1.03 8.92 -12.24
N GLU A 269 -0.87 8.11 -11.20
CA GLU A 269 -1.07 6.66 -11.20
C GLU A 269 -2.34 6.25 -10.42
N SER A 270 -3.20 7.21 -10.10
CA SER A 270 -4.42 6.99 -9.29
C SER A 270 -4.15 6.38 -7.91
N LEU A 271 -3.02 6.71 -7.28
CA LEU A 271 -2.65 6.27 -5.93
C LEU A 271 -2.61 7.48 -4.99
N ASP A 272 -3.57 7.55 -4.07
CA ASP A 272 -3.65 8.61 -3.06
C ASP A 272 -2.54 8.48 -2.02
N ALA A 273 -2.19 7.24 -1.68
CA ALA A 273 -1.06 6.92 -0.82
C ALA A 273 -0.30 5.70 -1.35
N ALA A 274 1.02 5.78 -1.27
CA ALA A 274 1.94 4.72 -1.66
C ALA A 274 3.17 4.69 -0.76
N ILE A 275 3.88 3.56 -0.77
CA ILE A 275 5.13 3.32 -0.07
C ILE A 275 6.17 2.98 -1.11
N LEU A 276 7.32 3.64 -1.08
CA LEU A 276 8.46 3.26 -1.92
C LEU A 276 9.43 2.38 -1.14
N VAL A 277 9.74 1.22 -1.69
CA VAL A 277 10.56 0.18 -1.06
C VAL A 277 11.70 -0.24 -1.98
N ASN A 278 12.90 -0.32 -1.43
CA ASN A 278 14.02 -0.94 -2.12
C ASN A 278 13.95 -2.46 -1.90
N ILE A 279 13.40 -3.17 -2.88
CA ILE A 279 13.22 -4.62 -2.87
C ILE A 279 13.17 -5.13 -4.31
N SER A 280 13.65 -6.35 -4.55
CA SER A 280 13.59 -6.96 -5.88
C SER A 280 12.25 -7.66 -6.09
N THR A 281 11.64 -7.45 -7.26
CA THR A 281 10.41 -8.15 -7.67
C THR A 281 10.41 -8.38 -9.18
N GLN A 282 9.52 -9.24 -9.64
CA GLN A 282 9.32 -9.56 -11.06
C GLN A 282 7.85 -9.47 -11.44
N GLY A 283 7.58 -9.46 -12.75
CA GLY A 283 6.21 -9.55 -13.27
C GLY A 283 5.51 -10.81 -12.71
N GLY A 284 4.27 -10.63 -12.21
CA GLY A 284 3.53 -11.67 -11.52
C GLY A 284 3.60 -11.60 -9.98
N ASP A 285 4.45 -10.75 -9.40
CA ASP A 285 4.46 -10.51 -7.95
C ASP A 285 3.41 -9.48 -7.50
N SER A 286 2.73 -8.81 -8.43
CA SER A 286 1.66 -7.84 -8.15
C SER A 286 0.63 -8.39 -7.17
N GLY A 287 0.28 -7.62 -6.17
CA GLY A 287 -0.60 -8.04 -5.08
C GLY A 287 0.11 -8.72 -3.92
N ALA A 288 1.40 -9.05 -4.00
CA ALA A 288 2.14 -9.67 -2.90
C ALA A 288 2.12 -8.81 -1.63
N ALA A 289 1.90 -9.45 -0.49
CA ALA A 289 1.89 -8.80 0.81
C ALA A 289 3.31 -8.49 1.30
N MET A 290 3.51 -7.28 1.80
CA MET A 290 4.72 -6.84 2.48
C MET A 290 4.48 -6.80 3.99
N VAL A 291 5.38 -7.42 4.74
CA VAL A 291 5.34 -7.45 6.21
C VAL A 291 6.63 -6.93 6.83
N ASP A 292 6.56 -6.48 8.07
CA ASP A 292 7.72 -6.11 8.87
C ASP A 292 8.40 -7.31 9.57
N GLY A 293 9.36 -7.03 10.47
CA GLY A 293 10.08 -8.03 11.25
C GLY A 293 9.18 -8.88 12.18
N GLU A 294 8.04 -8.34 12.59
CA GLU A 294 7.06 -9.00 13.48
C GLU A 294 5.98 -9.77 12.70
N SER A 295 6.04 -9.77 11.37
CA SER A 295 5.04 -10.33 10.45
C SER A 295 3.69 -9.61 10.49
N LEU A 296 3.72 -8.28 10.77
CA LEU A 296 2.57 -7.41 10.60
C LEU A 296 2.51 -6.89 9.15
N LEU A 297 1.34 -6.97 8.55
CA LEU A 297 1.11 -6.51 7.18
C LEU A 297 1.24 -4.98 7.11
N LEU A 298 2.03 -4.51 6.14
CA LEU A 298 2.28 -3.10 5.89
C LEU A 298 1.67 -2.60 4.57
N GLY A 299 1.63 -3.45 3.54
CA GLY A 299 1.12 -3.05 2.23
C GLY A 299 1.10 -4.16 1.21
N PHE A 300 0.65 -3.83 -0.01
CA PHE A 300 0.55 -4.74 -1.15
C PHE A 300 1.28 -4.18 -2.36
N LEU A 301 2.02 -5.01 -3.07
CA LEU A 301 2.79 -4.63 -4.25
C LEU A 301 1.87 -4.22 -5.40
N VAL A 302 2.13 -3.04 -5.95
CA VAL A 302 1.47 -2.52 -7.16
C VAL A 302 2.36 -2.69 -8.39
N GLY A 303 3.62 -2.27 -8.30
CA GLY A 303 4.50 -2.27 -9.46
C GLY A 303 5.90 -1.74 -9.17
N GLU A 304 6.65 -1.48 -10.24
CA GLU A 304 8.00 -0.95 -10.18
C GLU A 304 8.09 0.50 -10.62
N GLY A 305 9.06 1.23 -10.10
CA GLY A 305 9.41 2.56 -10.59
C GLY A 305 9.98 2.49 -12.02
N GLY A 306 9.93 3.60 -12.74
CA GLY A 306 10.54 3.72 -14.06
C GLY A 306 12.07 3.55 -14.04
N PRO A 307 12.75 3.68 -15.21
CA PRO A 307 14.18 3.34 -15.37
C PRO A 307 15.12 3.98 -14.35
N ALA A 308 14.83 5.20 -13.90
CA ALA A 308 15.65 5.92 -12.92
C ALA A 308 15.49 5.40 -11.48
N LEU A 309 14.44 4.64 -11.21
CA LEU A 309 14.12 4.04 -9.90
C LEU A 309 13.84 2.53 -10.04
N SER A 310 14.55 1.87 -10.94
CA SER A 310 14.36 0.44 -11.25
C SER A 310 14.58 -0.50 -10.06
N ASN A 311 15.26 -0.03 -9.00
CA ASN A 311 15.42 -0.73 -7.73
C ASN A 311 14.35 -0.41 -6.68
N LEU A 312 13.40 0.47 -6.99
CA LEU A 312 12.28 0.80 -6.10
C LEU A 312 10.98 0.15 -6.59
N ARG A 313 10.20 -0.28 -5.63
CA ARG A 313 8.86 -0.85 -5.82
C ARG A 313 7.83 -0.01 -5.11
N VAL A 314 6.64 0.03 -5.67
CA VAL A 314 5.50 0.80 -5.18
C VAL A 314 4.53 -0.16 -4.52
N PHE A 315 4.17 0.13 -3.28
CA PHE A 315 3.18 -0.61 -2.52
C PHE A 315 2.04 0.32 -2.12
N THR A 316 0.79 -0.18 -2.13
CA THR A 316 -0.31 0.49 -1.45
C THR A 316 -0.30 0.13 0.03
N PRO A 317 -0.51 1.10 0.95
CA PRO A 317 -0.57 0.82 2.38
C PRO A 317 -1.70 -0.16 2.74
N ALA A 318 -1.41 -1.13 3.62
CA ALA A 318 -2.41 -2.09 4.10
C ALA A 318 -3.62 -1.38 4.73
N SER A 319 -3.39 -0.32 5.50
CA SER A 319 -4.46 0.48 6.11
C SER A 319 -5.46 1.02 5.08
N LEU A 320 -4.96 1.51 3.94
CA LEU A 320 -5.82 2.04 2.87
C LEU A 320 -6.57 0.93 2.16
N VAL A 321 -5.88 -0.17 1.82
CA VAL A 321 -6.49 -1.34 1.16
C VAL A 321 -7.60 -1.93 2.02
N LEU A 322 -7.31 -2.20 3.30
CA LEU A 322 -8.27 -2.79 4.23
C LEU A 322 -9.49 -1.89 4.46
N ALA A 323 -9.28 -0.58 4.60
CA ALA A 323 -10.36 0.38 4.73
C ALA A 323 -11.24 0.43 3.47
N THR A 324 -10.62 0.53 2.28
CA THR A 324 -11.33 0.62 1.00
C THR A 324 -12.16 -0.64 0.71
N LEU A 325 -11.60 -1.81 0.99
CA LEU A 325 -12.26 -3.09 0.76
C LEU A 325 -13.10 -3.57 1.93
N ARG A 326 -13.15 -2.82 3.05
CA ARG A 326 -13.85 -3.18 4.28
C ARG A 326 -13.47 -4.58 4.77
N CYS A 327 -12.18 -4.78 4.95
CA CYS A 327 -11.59 -6.04 5.41
C CYS A 327 -10.72 -5.81 6.65
N ASP A 328 -10.47 -6.90 7.37
CA ASP A 328 -9.51 -6.92 8.48
C ASP A 328 -8.65 -8.18 8.42
N ILE A 329 -7.39 -8.06 8.88
CA ILE A 329 -6.49 -9.22 9.02
C ILE A 329 -6.71 -9.84 10.39
N PRO A 330 -7.08 -11.13 10.48
CA PRO A 330 -7.26 -11.77 11.76
C PRO A 330 -5.99 -11.72 12.61
N THR A 331 -6.09 -11.15 13.80
CA THR A 331 -5.04 -11.24 14.81
C THR A 331 -5.04 -12.65 15.41
N SER A 332 -3.90 -13.33 15.36
CA SER A 332 -3.74 -14.70 15.90
C SER A 332 -3.50 -14.69 17.40
#